data_aee7a176c4fb3b1a1b01b161e7629cc3
#
_entry.id   aee7a176c4fb3b1a1b01b161e7629cc3
#
_cell.length_a   1.000
_cell.length_b   1.000
_cell.length_c   1.000
_cell.angle_alpha   90.00
_cell.angle_beta   90.00
_cell.angle_gamma   90.00
#
_symmetry.space_group_name_H-M   'P 1'
#
loop_
_entity.id
_entity.type
_entity.pdbx_description
1 polymer ?
#
loop_
_entity_poly.entity_id
_entity_poly.type
_entity_poly.pdbx_seq_one_letter_code
_entity_poly.pdbx_strand_id
1 'polypeptide(L)'
;MTVQQIMERLDLTAFALPDPGREVRGGYAGDLLSWVMGRAPADAAWLTIMSNRNIVAVATLTDCAAILLCEGVAPDEGVAELAMARGVNLLGSGETAFSLAAELAGLLL
;
A
#
# COMPACT_ATOMS: atom_id res chain seq x y z
N MET A 1 7.40 -5.56 -11.26
CA MET A 1 7.86 -4.21 -10.84
C MET A 1 8.09 -4.17 -9.35
N THR A 2 9.11 -3.46 -8.92
CA THR A 2 9.36 -3.25 -7.50
C THR A 2 8.52 -2.10 -6.94
N VAL A 3 8.41 -2.05 -5.61
CA VAL A 3 7.75 -0.94 -4.91
C VAL A 3 8.41 0.39 -5.29
N GLN A 4 9.74 0.43 -5.37
CA GLN A 4 10.49 1.63 -5.78
C GLN A 4 10.06 2.09 -7.17
N GLN A 5 9.96 1.18 -8.13
CA GLN A 5 9.56 1.51 -9.50
C GLN A 5 8.14 2.03 -9.56
N ILE A 6 7.22 1.41 -8.83
CA ILE A 6 5.82 1.86 -8.75
C ILE A 6 5.76 3.26 -8.13
N MET A 7 6.50 3.48 -7.06
CA MET A 7 6.54 4.79 -6.40
C MET A 7 6.98 5.88 -7.38
N GLU A 8 8.00 5.64 -8.17
CA GLU A 8 8.50 6.60 -9.15
C GLU A 8 7.53 6.80 -10.31
N ARG A 9 6.98 5.71 -10.85
CA ARG A 9 6.09 5.75 -12.01
C ARG A 9 4.74 6.40 -11.70
N LEU A 10 4.23 6.25 -10.49
CA LEU A 10 2.94 6.80 -10.08
C LEU A 10 3.08 8.05 -9.19
N ASP A 11 4.30 8.54 -9.02
CA ASP A 11 4.59 9.74 -8.22
C ASP A 11 4.01 9.64 -6.80
N LEU A 12 4.28 8.52 -6.14
CA LEU A 12 3.77 8.28 -4.79
C LEU A 12 4.67 8.92 -3.74
N THR A 13 4.04 9.37 -2.64
CA THR A 13 4.76 9.87 -1.47
C THR A 13 5.14 8.67 -0.59
N ALA A 14 6.40 8.59 -0.16
CA ALA A 14 6.82 7.55 0.77
C ALA A 14 6.67 8.04 2.20
N PHE A 15 5.80 7.38 2.98
CA PHE A 15 5.71 7.59 4.43
C PHE A 15 6.65 6.64 5.17
N ALA A 16 6.77 5.41 4.69
CA ALA A 16 7.76 4.43 5.16
C ALA A 16 8.15 3.55 3.98
N LEU A 17 9.45 3.34 3.79
CA LEU A 17 9.96 2.57 2.65
C LEU A 17 11.08 1.63 3.10
N PRO A 18 10.79 0.68 4.02
CA PRO A 18 11.81 -0.23 4.54
C PRO A 18 12.27 -1.27 3.53
N ASP A 19 11.45 -1.58 2.51
CA ASP A 19 11.77 -2.62 1.55
C ASP A 19 11.40 -2.16 0.12
N PRO A 20 12.16 -1.22 -0.46
CA PRO A 20 11.86 -0.69 -1.79
C PRO A 20 12.01 -1.70 -2.92
N GLY A 21 12.82 -2.73 -2.72
CA GLY A 21 13.06 -3.78 -3.72
C GLY A 21 11.98 -4.86 -3.77
N ARG A 22 10.98 -4.81 -2.90
CA ARG A 22 9.90 -5.79 -2.87
C ARG A 22 9.12 -5.80 -4.18
N GLU A 23 8.96 -6.99 -4.77
CA GLU A 23 8.18 -7.14 -6.00
C GLU A 23 6.68 -6.96 -5.72
N VAL A 24 6.01 -6.27 -6.64
CA VAL A 24 4.55 -6.09 -6.62
C VAL A 24 3.96 -6.94 -7.72
N ARG A 25 3.11 -7.89 -7.36
CA ARG A 25 2.57 -8.89 -8.30
C ARG A 25 1.08 -8.72 -8.58
N GLY A 26 0.44 -7.72 -7.99
CA GLY A 26 -0.97 -7.45 -8.21
C GLY A 26 -1.44 -6.32 -7.30
N GLY A 27 -2.74 -6.12 -7.27
CA GLY A 27 -3.36 -5.10 -6.45
C GLY A 27 -4.64 -5.58 -5.81
N TYR A 28 -4.99 -4.96 -4.70
CA TYR A 28 -6.26 -5.18 -4.02
C TYR A 28 -6.73 -3.86 -3.44
N ALA A 29 -7.99 -3.49 -3.68
CA ALA A 29 -8.58 -2.25 -3.16
C ALA A 29 -9.69 -2.60 -2.18
N GLY A 30 -9.60 -2.04 -0.97
CA GLY A 30 -10.64 -2.26 0.04
C GLY A 30 -10.28 -1.63 1.37
N ASP A 31 -11.32 -1.28 2.13
CA ASP A 31 -11.21 -0.58 3.39
C ASP A 31 -11.76 -1.37 4.58
N LEU A 32 -12.47 -2.45 4.32
CA LEU A 32 -12.97 -3.32 5.38
C LEU A 32 -11.87 -4.33 5.72
N LEU A 33 -11.19 -4.10 6.84
CA LEU A 33 -9.98 -4.83 7.19
C LEU A 33 -10.17 -6.35 7.26
N SER A 34 -11.33 -6.81 7.74
CA SER A 34 -11.62 -8.25 7.80
C SER A 34 -11.69 -8.89 6.40
N TRP A 35 -12.16 -8.14 5.41
CA TRP A 35 -12.18 -8.62 4.03
C TRP A 35 -10.78 -8.61 3.42
N VAL A 36 -10.02 -7.55 3.69
CA VAL A 36 -8.64 -7.47 3.21
C VAL A 36 -7.83 -8.66 3.71
N MET A 37 -7.94 -8.97 5.01
CA MET A 37 -7.22 -10.10 5.61
C MET A 37 -7.53 -11.44 4.94
N GLY A 38 -8.77 -11.64 4.53
CA GLY A 38 -9.19 -12.91 3.93
C GLY A 38 -9.03 -12.98 2.41
N ARG A 39 -8.79 -11.86 1.72
CA ARG A 39 -8.90 -11.78 0.26
C ARG A 39 -7.71 -11.17 -0.44
N ALA A 40 -6.95 -10.29 0.19
CA ALA A 40 -5.81 -9.67 -0.46
C ALA A 40 -4.72 -10.72 -0.69
N PRO A 41 -4.25 -10.87 -1.93
CA PRO A 41 -3.18 -11.85 -2.21
C PRO A 41 -1.83 -11.35 -1.68
N ALA A 42 -0.93 -12.27 -1.41
CA ALA A 42 0.45 -11.93 -1.09
C ALA A 42 1.09 -11.16 -2.26
N ASP A 43 2.05 -10.31 -1.95
CA ASP A 43 2.78 -9.48 -2.91
C ASP A 43 1.93 -8.41 -3.61
N ALA A 44 0.68 -8.19 -3.17
CA ALA A 44 -0.17 -7.16 -3.75
C ALA A 44 0.17 -5.77 -3.22
N ALA A 45 -0.12 -4.76 -4.02
CA ALA A 45 -0.26 -3.39 -3.54
C ALA A 45 -1.70 -3.24 -3.02
N TRP A 46 -1.84 -2.87 -1.76
CA TRP A 46 -3.14 -2.69 -1.13
C TRP A 46 -3.53 -1.22 -1.12
N LEU A 47 -4.59 -0.88 -1.88
CA LEU A 47 -5.13 0.47 -1.99
C LEU A 47 -6.24 0.64 -0.94
N THR A 48 -6.11 1.66 -0.10
CA THR A 48 -7.06 1.91 0.98
C THR A 48 -7.06 3.38 1.40
N ILE A 49 -8.09 3.77 2.12
CA ILE A 49 -8.14 5.08 2.80
C ILE A 49 -8.04 4.94 4.32
N MET A 50 -7.87 3.72 4.81
CA MET A 50 -7.70 3.49 6.24
C MET A 50 -6.32 3.96 6.68
N SER A 51 -6.25 4.76 7.74
CA SER A 51 -5.03 5.45 8.16
C SER A 51 -4.53 5.03 9.53
N ASN A 52 -5.27 4.18 10.25
CA ASN A 52 -4.94 3.79 11.62
C ASN A 52 -3.87 2.69 11.66
N ARG A 53 -3.33 2.46 12.86
CA ARG A 53 -2.24 1.50 13.05
C ARG A 53 -2.58 0.05 12.67
N ASN A 54 -3.85 -0.30 12.65
CA ASN A 54 -4.27 -1.66 12.31
C ASN A 54 -3.92 -2.04 10.87
N ILE A 55 -3.75 -1.06 9.96
CA ILE A 55 -3.34 -1.35 8.59
C ILE A 55 -1.97 -2.02 8.53
N VAL A 56 -1.09 -1.69 9.46
CA VAL A 56 0.26 -2.31 9.49
C VAL A 56 0.16 -3.79 9.85
N ALA A 57 -0.69 -4.13 10.82
CA ALA A 57 -0.93 -5.52 11.20
C ALA A 57 -1.56 -6.31 10.04
N VAL A 58 -2.55 -5.72 9.38
CA VAL A 58 -3.21 -6.36 8.23
C VAL A 58 -2.22 -6.58 7.09
N ALA A 59 -1.38 -5.59 6.79
CA ALA A 59 -0.36 -5.71 5.76
C ALA A 59 0.64 -6.83 6.05
N THR A 60 1.01 -7.00 7.31
CA THR A 60 1.89 -8.09 7.75
C THR A 60 1.22 -9.44 7.59
N LEU A 61 -0.03 -9.57 8.00
CA LEU A 61 -0.78 -10.84 7.91
C LEU A 61 -1.04 -11.26 6.47
N THR A 62 -1.32 -10.32 5.58
CA THR A 62 -1.56 -10.61 4.16
C THR A 62 -0.28 -10.73 3.35
N ASP A 63 0.84 -10.32 3.93
CA ASP A 63 2.12 -10.24 3.23
C ASP A 63 2.05 -9.39 1.97
N CYS A 64 1.37 -8.25 2.04
CA CYS A 64 1.29 -7.34 0.90
C CYS A 64 2.64 -6.66 0.67
N ALA A 65 2.87 -6.25 -0.58
CA ALA A 65 4.13 -5.60 -0.96
C ALA A 65 4.19 -4.14 -0.46
N ALA A 66 3.06 -3.48 -0.44
CA ALA A 66 2.96 -2.09 0.01
C ALA A 66 1.50 -1.73 0.31
N ILE A 67 1.32 -0.77 1.23
CA ILE A 67 0.04 -0.10 1.42
C ILE A 67 0.09 1.19 0.62
N LEU A 68 -0.93 1.45 -0.21
CA LEU A 68 -1.07 2.69 -0.96
C LEU A 68 -2.29 3.45 -0.43
N LEU A 69 -2.05 4.53 0.32
CA LEU A 69 -3.13 5.38 0.83
C LEU A 69 -3.61 6.29 -0.29
N CYS A 70 -4.92 6.25 -0.57
CA CYS A 70 -5.54 7.01 -1.66
C CYS A 70 -6.14 8.32 -1.15
N GLU A 71 -6.51 9.20 -2.08
CA GLU A 71 -7.26 10.44 -1.83
C GLU A 71 -6.55 11.43 -0.90
N GLY A 72 -5.23 11.40 -0.89
CA GLY A 72 -4.45 12.32 -0.06
C GLY A 72 -4.47 12.00 1.43
N VAL A 73 -4.94 10.82 1.81
CA VAL A 73 -4.96 10.40 3.21
C VAL A 73 -3.55 10.24 3.72
N ALA A 74 -3.26 10.84 4.87
CA ALA A 74 -2.00 10.64 5.57
C ALA A 74 -2.17 9.61 6.68
N PRO A 75 -1.13 8.85 7.03
CA PRO A 75 -1.22 7.92 8.15
C PRO A 75 -1.39 8.68 9.47
N ASP A 76 -2.12 8.08 10.41
CA ASP A 76 -2.28 8.64 11.75
C ASP A 76 -0.91 8.71 12.44
N GLU A 77 -0.82 9.54 13.48
CA GLU A 77 0.42 9.72 14.24
C GLU A 77 0.99 8.37 14.70
N GLY A 78 2.28 8.16 14.46
CA GLY A 78 2.99 6.95 14.85
C GLY A 78 2.89 5.78 13.87
N VAL A 79 2.01 5.85 12.87
CA VAL A 79 1.79 4.72 11.96
C VAL A 79 2.96 4.55 10.98
N ALA A 80 3.52 5.64 10.48
CA ALA A 80 4.68 5.55 9.60
C ALA A 80 5.88 4.90 10.29
N GLU A 81 6.14 5.28 11.54
CA GLU A 81 7.22 4.70 12.35
C GLU A 81 6.98 3.21 12.61
N LEU A 82 5.73 2.85 12.90
CA LEU A 82 5.37 1.44 13.10
C LEU A 82 5.57 0.63 11.81
N ALA A 83 5.15 1.18 10.67
CA ALA A 83 5.35 0.53 9.38
C ALA A 83 6.84 0.31 9.10
N MET A 84 7.66 1.31 9.36
CA MET A 84 9.11 1.20 9.19
C MET A 84 9.70 0.10 10.07
N ALA A 85 9.29 0.04 11.33
CA ALA A 85 9.76 -0.95 12.29
C ALA A 85 9.33 -2.38 11.94
N ARG A 86 8.19 -2.52 11.28
CA ARG A 86 7.64 -3.83 10.90
C ARG A 86 7.99 -4.25 9.47
N GLY A 87 8.78 -3.47 8.76
CA GLY A 87 9.16 -3.80 7.39
C GLY A 87 8.04 -3.64 6.37
N VAL A 88 7.06 -2.77 6.64
CA VAL A 88 5.89 -2.55 5.78
C VAL A 88 6.09 -1.25 4.99
N ASN A 89 6.05 -1.35 3.66
CA ASN A 89 6.07 -0.18 2.80
C ASN A 89 4.72 0.55 2.87
N LEU A 90 4.76 1.85 3.14
CA LEU A 90 3.56 2.68 3.29
C LEU A 90 3.72 3.92 2.43
N LEU A 91 2.95 4.01 1.36
CA LEU A 91 3.02 5.07 0.38
C LEU A 91 1.67 5.76 0.26
N GLY A 92 1.65 6.92 -0.37
CA GLY A 92 0.42 7.68 -0.54
C GLY A 92 0.30 8.34 -1.89
N SER A 93 -0.94 8.62 -2.29
CA SER A 93 -1.30 9.31 -3.52
C SER A 93 -2.48 10.25 -3.27
N GLY A 94 -2.49 11.38 -3.96
CA GLY A 94 -3.65 12.27 -3.96
C GLY A 94 -4.79 11.79 -4.83
N GLU A 95 -4.58 10.74 -5.64
CA GLU A 95 -5.59 10.24 -6.56
C GLU A 95 -6.63 9.39 -5.84
N THR A 96 -7.81 9.26 -6.47
CA THR A 96 -8.85 8.35 -5.99
C THR A 96 -8.36 6.90 -6.13
N ALA A 97 -8.97 6.00 -5.36
CA ALA A 97 -8.66 4.58 -5.49
C ALA A 97 -8.91 4.08 -6.92
N PHE A 98 -9.96 4.59 -7.57
CA PHE A 98 -10.28 4.20 -8.95
C PHE A 98 -9.16 4.59 -9.92
N SER A 99 -8.71 5.85 -9.88
CA SER A 99 -7.64 6.33 -10.76
C SER A 99 -6.33 5.62 -10.49
N LEU A 100 -5.97 5.48 -9.23
CA LEU A 100 -4.71 4.84 -8.84
C LEU A 100 -4.72 3.36 -9.23
N ALA A 101 -5.83 2.66 -9.01
CA ALA A 101 -5.96 1.26 -9.41
C ALA A 101 -5.81 1.08 -10.92
N ALA A 102 -6.41 1.97 -11.71
CA ALA A 102 -6.31 1.91 -13.17
C ALA A 102 -4.85 2.09 -13.63
N GLU A 103 -4.15 3.06 -13.07
CA GLU A 103 -2.75 3.30 -13.40
C GLU A 103 -1.86 2.12 -12.98
N LEU A 104 -2.06 1.60 -11.78
CA LEU A 104 -1.31 0.45 -11.29
C LEU A 104 -1.55 -0.79 -12.17
N ALA A 105 -2.80 -1.05 -12.53
CA ALA A 105 -3.13 -2.17 -13.41
C ALA A 105 -2.45 -2.03 -14.77
N GLY A 106 -2.37 -0.81 -15.30
CA GLY A 106 -1.68 -0.55 -16.55
C GLY A 106 -0.18 -0.82 -16.49
N LEU A 107 0.44 -0.71 -15.32
CA LEU A 107 1.85 -1.03 -15.12
C LEU A 107 2.10 -2.53 -14.95
N LEU A 108 1.16 -3.24 -14.30
CA LEU A 108 1.34 -4.64 -13.92
C LEU A 108 0.79 -5.62 -14.95
N LEU A 109 -0.15 -5.19 -15.76
CA LEU A 109 -0.80 -6.01 -16.80
C LEU A 109 -0.43 -5.48 -18.19
#